data_b6bd4a6a7624bc053ee2ed42c4ff6d19
#
_entry.id   b6bd4a6a7624bc053ee2ed42c4ff6d19
#
_cell.length_a   1.000
_cell.length_b   1.000
_cell.length_c   1.000
_cell.angle_alpha   90.00
_cell.angle_beta   90.00
_cell.angle_gamma   90.00
#
_symmetry.space_group_name_H-M   'P 1'
#
loop_
_entity.id
_entity.type
_entity.pdbx_description
1 polymer ?
#
loop_
_entity_poly.entity_id
_entity_poly.type
_entity_poly.pdbx_seq_one_letter_code
_entity_poly.pdbx_strand_id
1 'polypeptide(L)' 'MNIEGTKTFSPVYSAWFGRPVVLLVVIRQCHVPMPCRIVGESPAEVRVCIQPGWEMNVRKDLIVAIEEHAGAPETQVN' A
#
# COMPACT_ATOMS: atom_id res chain seq x y z
N MET A 1 -5.22 -21.88 -19.13
CA MET A 1 -5.24 -21.40 -18.85
C MET A 1 -5.32 -20.84 -18.14
N ASN A 2 -5.40 -20.68 -17.74
CA ASN A 2 -5.57 -20.11 -17.15
C ASN A 2 -5.08 -19.37 -16.55
N ILE A 3 -4.90 -19.13 -16.66
CA ILE A 3 -4.12 -18.31 -16.28
C ILE A 3 -4.66 -17.21 -15.73
N GLU A 4 -5.63 -16.78 -16.06
CA GLU A 4 -6.23 -15.74 -15.53
C GLU A 4 -6.39 -15.97 -14.18
N GLY A 5 -6.61 -17.08 -13.86
CA GLY A 5 -6.81 -17.30 -12.52
C GLY A 5 -5.60 -17.02 -11.76
N THR A 6 -4.54 -16.91 -12.43
CA THR A 6 -3.36 -16.66 -11.70
C THR A 6 -3.01 -15.26 -11.70
N LYS A 7 -3.92 -14.41 -12.12
CA LYS A 7 -3.62 -13.06 -12.11
C LYS A 7 -3.27 -12.63 -10.74
N THR A 8 -2.16 -12.07 -10.53
CA THR A 8 -1.76 -11.63 -9.23
C THR A 8 -1.94 -10.14 -9.14
N PHE A 9 -2.02 -9.63 -7.92
CA PHE A 9 -2.11 -8.21 -7.69
C PHE A 9 -0.76 -7.60 -8.02
N SER A 10 -0.75 -6.72 -8.97
CA SER A 10 0.51 -6.19 -9.46
C SER A 10 0.34 -4.73 -9.85
N PRO A 11 0.16 -3.88 -8.89
CA PRO A 11 -0.07 -2.47 -9.18
C PRO A 11 1.18 -1.76 -9.62
N VAL A 12 1.00 -0.60 -10.19
CA VAL A 12 2.11 0.27 -10.52
C VAL A 12 2.28 1.20 -9.33
N TYR A 13 3.20 0.86 -8.45
CA TYR A 13 3.34 1.60 -7.21
C TYR A 13 3.76 3.04 -7.45
N SER A 14 4.54 3.30 -8.48
CA SER A 14 5.01 4.66 -8.70
C SER A 14 3.86 5.62 -8.96
N ALA A 15 2.73 5.12 -9.40
CA ALA A 15 1.59 5.99 -9.62
C ALA A 15 1.03 6.54 -8.32
N TRP A 16 1.43 5.96 -7.21
CA TRP A 16 0.91 6.34 -5.90
C TRP A 16 1.94 7.08 -5.05
N PHE A 17 3.14 7.31 -5.60
CA PHE A 17 4.18 7.95 -4.80
C PHE A 17 3.72 9.29 -4.28
N GLY A 18 3.95 9.52 -3.00
CA GLY A 18 3.63 10.81 -2.39
C GLY A 18 2.16 11.01 -2.06
N ARG A 19 1.31 10.06 -2.43
CA ARG A 19 -0.11 10.20 -2.20
C ARG A 19 -0.51 9.38 -0.97
N PRO A 20 -1.44 9.85 -0.18
CA PRO A 20 -1.90 9.05 0.96
C PRO A 20 -2.70 7.86 0.45
N VAL A 21 -2.37 6.69 0.93
CA VAL A 21 -3.04 5.46 0.51
C VAL A 21 -3.27 4.59 1.71
N VAL A 22 -4.09 3.57 1.53
CA VAL A 22 -4.22 2.52 2.51
C VAL A 22 -3.82 1.24 1.83
N LEU A 23 -2.79 0.59 2.34
CA LEU A 23 -2.37 -0.71 1.84
C LEU A 23 -3.05 -1.77 2.67
N LEU A 24 -3.58 -2.79 2.00
CA LEU A 24 -4.11 -3.91 2.73
C LEU A 24 -3.04 -4.98 2.75
N VAL A 25 -2.53 -5.27 3.92
CA VAL A 25 -1.36 -6.13 4.09
C VAL A 25 -1.78 -7.37 4.85
N VAL A 26 -1.28 -8.52 4.40
CA VAL A 26 -1.60 -9.77 5.08
C VAL A 26 -0.53 -10.03 6.13
N ILE A 27 -0.95 -10.13 7.38
CA ILE A 27 -0.06 -10.44 8.47
C ILE A 27 -0.69 -11.56 9.24
N ARG A 28 -0.01 -12.71 9.27
CA ARG A 28 -0.53 -13.88 9.99
C ARG A 28 -1.95 -14.19 9.57
N GLN A 29 -2.18 -14.17 8.28
CA GLN A 29 -3.48 -14.53 7.72
C GLN A 29 -4.57 -13.51 8.04
N CYS A 30 -4.20 -12.36 8.58
CA CYS A 30 -5.16 -11.29 8.80
C CYS A 30 -4.88 -10.18 7.82
N HIS A 31 -5.93 -9.57 7.32
CA HIS A 31 -5.79 -8.42 6.42
C HIS A 31 -5.79 -7.16 7.28
N VAL A 32 -4.69 -6.47 7.26
CA VAL A 32 -4.51 -5.30 8.11
C VAL A 32 -4.40 -4.06 7.24
N PRO A 33 -5.27 -3.07 7.40
CA PRO A 33 -5.14 -1.83 6.64
C PRO A 33 -4.01 -0.99 7.21
N MET A 34 -3.21 -0.45 6.33
CA MET A 34 -2.06 0.34 6.72
C MET A 34 -2.09 1.68 6.01
N PRO A 35 -2.60 2.72 6.64
CA PRO A 35 -2.58 4.05 6.03
C PRO A 35 -1.13 4.54 5.99
N CYS A 36 -0.72 5.04 4.85
CA CYS A 36 0.67 5.46 4.68
C CYS A 36 0.84 6.22 3.39
N ARG A 37 2.06 6.66 3.12
CA ARG A 37 2.42 7.20 1.81
C ARG A 37 3.52 6.34 1.27
N ILE A 38 3.46 6.02 0.00
CA ILE A 38 4.50 5.25 -0.64
C ILE A 38 5.58 6.22 -1.09
N VAL A 39 6.79 6.01 -0.62
CA VAL A 39 7.88 6.92 -0.92
C VAL A 39 9.00 6.27 -1.73
N GLY A 40 8.91 4.99 -1.99
CA GLY A 40 9.93 4.34 -2.79
C GLY A 40 9.54 2.91 -3.09
N GLU A 41 10.31 2.27 -3.95
CA GLU A 41 9.99 0.93 -4.38
C GLU A 41 11.26 0.22 -4.80
N SER A 42 11.36 -1.04 -4.48
CA SER A 42 12.41 -1.90 -5.01
C SER A 42 11.69 -3.10 -5.63
N PRO A 43 12.42 -4.01 -6.26
CA PRO A 43 11.76 -5.15 -6.89
C PRO A 43 10.89 -5.97 -5.94
N ALA A 44 11.29 -6.11 -4.70
CA ALA A 44 10.56 -6.96 -3.78
C ALA A 44 9.80 -6.22 -2.70
N GLU A 45 10.05 -4.94 -2.52
CA GLU A 45 9.49 -4.22 -1.39
C GLU A 45 9.03 -2.83 -1.78
N VAL A 46 8.18 -2.27 -0.97
CA VAL A 46 7.73 -0.91 -1.12
C VAL A 46 8.13 -0.18 0.15
N ARG A 47 8.71 1.00 0.01
CA ARG A 47 9.05 1.80 1.19
C ARG A 47 7.91 2.75 1.45
N VAL A 48 7.43 2.75 2.67
CA VAL A 48 6.29 3.58 3.03
C VAL A 48 6.62 4.45 4.21
N CYS A 49 5.96 5.58 4.29
CA CYS A 49 6.08 6.50 5.40
C CYS A 49 4.77 6.45 6.16
N ILE A 50 4.81 5.99 7.40
CA ILE A 50 3.61 5.86 8.23
C ILE A 50 3.29 7.22 8.83
N GLN A 51 4.30 7.92 9.27
CA GLN A 51 4.15 9.26 9.78
C GLN A 51 5.52 9.92 9.66
N PRO A 52 5.61 11.21 9.80
CA PRO A 52 6.87 11.90 9.58
C PRO A 52 7.98 11.26 10.39
N GLY A 53 9.06 10.91 9.72
CA GLY A 53 10.19 10.30 10.37
C GLY A 53 10.09 8.81 10.59
N TRP A 54 8.98 8.20 10.19
CA TRP A 54 8.83 6.76 10.40
C TRP A 54 8.59 6.08 9.07
N GLU A 55 9.65 5.52 8.49
CA GLU A 55 9.55 4.80 7.23
C GLU A 55 9.89 3.35 7.46
N MET A 56 9.29 2.49 6.64
CA MET A 56 9.59 1.08 6.71
C MET A 56 9.38 0.46 5.35
N ASN A 57 9.90 -0.72 5.17
CA ASN A 57 9.73 -1.46 3.93
C ASN A 57 8.69 -2.54 4.14
N VAL A 58 7.82 -2.70 3.15
CA VAL A 58 6.78 -3.71 3.19
C VAL A 58 6.97 -4.60 1.99
N ARG A 59 6.99 -5.90 2.17
CA ARG A 59 7.17 -6.82 1.07
C ARG A 59 5.95 -6.78 0.18
N LYS A 60 6.20 -6.74 -1.12
CA LYS A 60 5.11 -6.65 -2.09
C LYS A 60 4.21 -7.87 -2.02
N ASP A 61 4.76 -9.03 -1.70
CA ASP A 61 3.94 -10.23 -1.70
C ASP A 61 2.98 -10.28 -0.53
N LEU A 62 3.07 -9.35 0.40
CA LEU A 62 2.11 -9.28 1.49
C LEU A 62 1.02 -8.25 1.22
N ILE A 63 1.16 -7.46 0.17
CA ILE A 63 0.19 -6.41 -0.13
C ILE A 63 -0.84 -6.97 -1.09
N VAL A 64 -2.10 -6.91 -0.71
CA VAL A 64 -3.16 -7.46 -1.55
C VAL A 64 -4.09 -6.40 -2.13
N ALA A 65 -3.96 -5.16 -1.70
CA ALA A 65 -4.78 -4.09 -2.26
C ALA A 65 -4.18 -2.74 -1.91
N ILE A 66 -4.45 -1.76 -2.76
CA ILE A 66 -4.09 -0.36 -2.50
C ILE A 66 -5.34 0.44 -2.75
N GLU A 67 -5.67 1.32 -1.83
CA GLU A 67 -6.79 2.22 -2.02
C GLU A 67 -6.34 3.62 -1.73
N GLU A 68 -6.89 4.55 -2.46
CA GLU A 68 -6.59 5.94 -2.21
C GLU A 68 -7.21 6.32 -0.87
N HIS A 69 -6.46 7.01 -0.04
CA HIS A 69 -6.98 7.43 1.25
C HIS A 69 -7.68 8.76 1.05
N ALA A 70 -8.72 8.72 0.26
CA ALA A 70 -9.39 9.94 -0.12
C ALA A 70 -10.20 10.44 1.03
N GLY A 71 -10.45 11.67 1.03
CA GLY A 71 -11.26 12.21 2.02
C GLY A 71 -10.59 12.16 3.33
N ALA A 72 -9.34 12.10 3.29
CA ALA A 72 -8.68 12.04 4.49
C ALA A 72 -9.26 12.99 5.41
N PRO A 73 -9.19 12.67 6.56
CA PRO A 73 -9.77 13.41 7.55
C PRO A 73 -9.57 14.82 7.57
N GLU A 74 -8.66 15.25 6.89
CA GLU A 74 -8.52 16.62 6.93
C GLU A 74 -9.76 17.25 6.64
N THR A 75 -10.58 16.59 5.98
CA THR A 75 -11.74 17.24 5.66
C THR A 75 -12.56 17.32 6.80
N GLN A 76 -12.47 16.54 7.63
CA GLN A 76 -13.35 16.57 8.56
C GLN A 76 -12.94 17.30 9.59
N VAL A 77 -12.30 17.58 9.58
CA VAL A 77 -12.00 18.27 10.57
C VAL A 77 -12.73 19.20 10.87
N ASN A 78 -13.14 19.23 10.61
CA ASN A 78 -13.86 19.82 10.77
C ASN A 78 -14.24 20.02 11.19
#